data_5c447f3f585ef50748cf3955b45496d5
#
_entry.id   5c447f3f585ef50748cf3955b45496d5
#
_cell.length_a   1.000
_cell.length_b   1.000
_cell.length_c   1.000
_cell.angle_alpha   90.00
_cell.angle_beta   90.00
_cell.angle_gamma   90.00
#
_symmetry.space_group_name_H-M   'P 1'
#
loop_
_entity.id
_entity.type
_entity.pdbx_description
1 polymer ?
#
loop_
_entity_poly.entity_id
_entity_poly.type
_entity_poly.pdbx_seq_one_letter_code
_entity_poly.pdbx_strand_id
1 'polypeptide(L)'
;EAIQWTNIAFMAVCRVINGAATSLGRVPIVLDIYAERDLKRGTYTESQIQEFVDDFVLKLRTVKFARTKAYDAIYSGDPTFLTVSMAGMGNDGRHRVTKMDYRFLHTLDNIGNAPEPNLTVLWAEKLPMSFKRYCMAMSHKHSSIQYEGVTTMAKDGYGDMSCISCCVSPLDPENEDARHNLQYFGARVNFAKLLLSSWNGGYDDVHRDYKVHDAVELNRDERLEYDRVVLDFLKSLDWMVDTYVDAMNIIHQMTDRYNYEAVQMAFLPSKVRANMGFGICGFANVVDSLSAIKYAQVTPLRDENGIAYDYEVVGDYPRYGEGDERVDSIANWLMAEFHNRLSVKKLYK
;
A
#
# COMPACT_ATOMS: atom_id res chain seq x y z
N GLU A 1 -26.66 2.36 -17.28
CA GLU A 1 -25.88 3.53 -17.74
C GLU A 1 -24.83 3.96 -16.71
N ALA A 2 -25.18 4.22 -15.43
CA ALA A 2 -24.23 4.68 -14.41
C ALA A 2 -23.03 3.73 -14.25
N ILE A 3 -23.26 2.42 -14.13
CA ILE A 3 -22.21 1.39 -14.05
C ILE A 3 -21.33 1.43 -15.31
N GLN A 4 -21.94 1.53 -16.50
CA GLN A 4 -21.20 1.58 -17.77
C GLN A 4 -20.32 2.84 -17.88
N TRP A 5 -20.82 4.00 -17.50
CA TRP A 5 -20.04 5.23 -17.48
C TRP A 5 -18.90 5.18 -16.48
N THR A 6 -19.12 4.61 -15.31
CA THR A 6 -18.05 4.37 -14.32
C THR A 6 -16.95 3.49 -14.90
N ASN A 7 -17.31 2.42 -15.61
CA ASN A 7 -16.34 1.54 -16.27
C ASN A 7 -15.56 2.26 -17.38
N ILE A 8 -16.25 3.04 -18.22
CA ILE A 8 -15.61 3.81 -19.30
C ILE A 8 -14.63 4.84 -18.74
N ALA A 9 -15.05 5.59 -17.71
CA ALA A 9 -14.19 6.57 -17.03
C ALA A 9 -12.95 5.88 -16.41
N PHE A 10 -13.13 4.73 -15.76
CA PHE A 10 -12.03 3.97 -15.21
C PHE A 10 -11.05 3.46 -16.29
N MET A 11 -11.56 2.93 -17.39
CA MET A 11 -10.72 2.53 -18.52
C MET A 11 -9.93 3.70 -19.11
N ALA A 12 -10.55 4.88 -19.23
CA ALA A 12 -9.87 6.08 -19.70
C ALA A 12 -8.72 6.47 -18.75
N VAL A 13 -8.95 6.43 -17.44
CA VAL A 13 -7.90 6.68 -16.43
C VAL A 13 -6.77 5.66 -16.57
N CYS A 14 -7.07 4.36 -16.67
CA CYS A 14 -6.06 3.31 -16.82
C CYS A 14 -5.19 3.45 -18.07
N ARG A 15 -5.66 4.15 -19.10
CA ARG A 15 -4.87 4.41 -20.33
C ARG A 15 -3.83 5.51 -20.16
N VAL A 16 -4.05 6.42 -19.24
CA VAL A 16 -3.12 7.53 -18.96
C VAL A 16 -2.27 7.31 -17.72
N ILE A 17 -2.69 6.42 -16.83
CA ILE A 17 -1.91 6.00 -15.65
C ILE A 17 -1.02 4.83 -16.04
N ASN A 18 0.27 4.95 -15.74
CA ASN A 18 1.20 3.83 -15.77
C ASN A 18 1.61 3.46 -14.34
N GLY A 19 0.64 3.34 -13.47
CA GLY A 19 0.83 3.08 -12.06
C GLY A 19 0.52 1.63 -11.67
N ALA A 20 0.90 1.27 -10.44
CA ALA A 20 0.64 -0.05 -9.89
C ALA A 20 -0.64 -0.10 -9.05
N ALA A 21 -1.32 1.02 -8.81
CA ALA A 21 -2.44 1.04 -7.90
C ALA A 21 -3.45 2.12 -8.26
N THR A 22 -4.72 1.79 -8.15
CA THR A 22 -5.79 2.76 -8.33
C THR A 22 -7.00 2.38 -7.48
N SER A 23 -7.86 3.34 -7.20
CA SER A 23 -9.10 3.10 -6.45
C SER A 23 -10.28 3.74 -7.15
N LEU A 24 -11.40 3.03 -7.16
CA LEU A 24 -12.70 3.58 -7.51
C LEU A 24 -13.36 4.30 -6.31
N GLY A 25 -12.71 4.29 -5.15
CA GLY A 25 -13.31 4.79 -3.94
C GLY A 25 -14.59 4.05 -3.56
N ARG A 26 -15.52 4.74 -2.94
CA ARG A 26 -16.81 4.17 -2.50
C ARG A 26 -17.88 4.24 -3.60
N VAL A 27 -17.54 3.75 -4.77
CA VAL A 27 -18.45 3.70 -5.93
C VAL A 27 -19.79 2.98 -5.64
N PRO A 28 -19.87 1.96 -4.75
CA PRO A 28 -21.13 1.32 -4.42
C PRO A 28 -22.18 2.31 -3.91
N ILE A 29 -21.83 3.29 -3.09
CA ILE A 29 -22.77 4.29 -2.56
C ILE A 29 -23.43 5.09 -3.69
N VAL A 30 -22.65 5.50 -4.68
CA VAL A 30 -23.15 6.27 -5.82
C VAL A 30 -24.01 5.40 -6.74
N LEU A 31 -23.59 4.19 -7.01
CA LEU A 31 -24.33 3.25 -7.86
C LEU A 31 -25.66 2.81 -7.23
N ASP A 32 -25.72 2.72 -5.89
CA ASP A 32 -26.95 2.36 -5.18
C ASP A 32 -28.08 3.34 -5.43
N ILE A 33 -27.79 4.63 -5.55
CA ILE A 33 -28.78 5.68 -5.85
C ILE A 33 -29.51 5.38 -7.15
N TYR A 34 -28.75 4.98 -8.18
CA TYR A 34 -29.34 4.67 -9.50
C TYR A 34 -30.03 3.31 -9.50
N ALA A 35 -29.47 2.31 -8.85
CA ALA A 35 -30.08 0.99 -8.73
C ALA A 35 -31.42 1.03 -8.01
N GLU A 36 -31.49 1.67 -6.84
CA GLU A 36 -32.73 1.80 -6.07
C GLU A 36 -33.78 2.62 -6.81
N ARG A 37 -33.36 3.66 -7.55
CA ARG A 37 -34.27 4.41 -8.41
C ARG A 37 -34.90 3.52 -9.50
N ASP A 38 -34.09 2.73 -10.15
CA ASP A 38 -34.52 1.91 -11.29
C ASP A 38 -35.34 0.70 -10.84
N LEU A 39 -35.02 0.11 -9.69
CA LEU A 39 -35.86 -0.90 -9.03
C LEU A 39 -37.22 -0.34 -8.63
N LYS A 40 -37.27 0.85 -8.02
CA LYS A 40 -38.54 1.52 -7.63
C LYS A 40 -39.42 1.83 -8.84
N ARG A 41 -38.83 2.14 -10.00
CA ARG A 41 -39.54 2.38 -11.24
C ARG A 41 -39.96 1.10 -11.97
N GLY A 42 -39.51 -0.06 -11.52
CA GLY A 42 -39.71 -1.34 -12.20
C GLY A 42 -38.98 -1.45 -13.54
N THR A 43 -37.94 -0.61 -13.76
CA THR A 43 -37.12 -0.63 -14.99
C THR A 43 -36.30 -1.89 -15.06
N TYR A 44 -35.75 -2.32 -13.91
CA TYR A 44 -34.96 -3.54 -13.76
C TYR A 44 -35.39 -4.33 -12.53
N THR A 45 -35.11 -5.64 -12.54
CA THR A 45 -35.28 -6.52 -11.39
C THR A 45 -34.00 -6.57 -10.55
N GLU A 46 -34.08 -7.08 -9.31
CA GLU A 46 -32.91 -7.26 -8.44
C GLU A 46 -31.85 -8.16 -9.11
N SER A 47 -32.29 -9.24 -9.78
CA SER A 47 -31.37 -10.14 -10.50
C SER A 47 -30.65 -9.44 -11.65
N GLN A 48 -31.32 -8.57 -12.39
CA GLN A 48 -30.68 -7.80 -13.46
C GLN A 48 -29.68 -6.77 -12.92
N ILE A 49 -29.98 -6.13 -11.79
CA ILE A 49 -29.02 -5.21 -11.13
C ILE A 49 -27.79 -6.01 -10.68
N GLN A 50 -27.97 -7.20 -10.09
CA GLN A 50 -26.86 -8.05 -9.69
C GLN A 50 -26.00 -8.47 -10.91
N GLU A 51 -26.63 -8.88 -12.00
CA GLU A 51 -25.94 -9.21 -13.25
C GLU A 51 -25.09 -8.04 -13.78
N PHE A 52 -25.60 -6.79 -13.71
CA PHE A 52 -24.81 -5.63 -14.11
C PHE A 52 -23.62 -5.37 -13.19
N VAL A 53 -23.74 -5.66 -11.89
CA VAL A 53 -22.63 -5.56 -10.94
C VAL A 53 -21.60 -6.65 -11.19
N ASP A 54 -22.04 -7.88 -11.45
CA ASP A 54 -21.16 -9.01 -11.77
C ASP A 54 -20.37 -8.74 -13.07
N ASP A 55 -21.03 -8.27 -14.13
CA ASP A 55 -20.39 -7.85 -15.38
C ASP A 55 -19.38 -6.72 -15.16
N PHE A 56 -19.72 -5.75 -14.33
CA PHE A 56 -18.82 -4.66 -13.99
C PHE A 56 -17.56 -5.17 -13.29
N VAL A 57 -17.71 -6.04 -12.29
CA VAL A 57 -16.58 -6.65 -11.58
C VAL A 57 -15.71 -7.51 -12.52
N LEU A 58 -16.31 -8.26 -13.44
CA LEU A 58 -15.58 -8.99 -14.49
C LEU A 58 -14.76 -8.03 -15.37
N LYS A 59 -15.33 -6.92 -15.78
CA LYS A 59 -14.61 -5.90 -16.54
C LYS A 59 -13.43 -5.30 -15.78
N LEU A 60 -13.60 -5.06 -14.47
CA LEU A 60 -12.51 -4.59 -13.61
C LEU A 60 -11.35 -5.61 -13.54
N ARG A 61 -11.64 -6.92 -13.60
CA ARG A 61 -10.63 -7.98 -13.63
C ARG A 61 -9.83 -8.04 -14.95
N THR A 62 -10.38 -7.50 -16.02
CA THR A 62 -9.76 -7.57 -17.35
C THR A 62 -8.99 -6.31 -17.75
N VAL A 63 -9.17 -5.21 -17.04
CA VAL A 63 -8.45 -3.96 -17.31
C VAL A 63 -6.98 -4.10 -16.94
N LYS A 64 -6.10 -3.66 -17.84
CA LYS A 64 -4.66 -3.68 -17.64
C LYS A 64 -4.04 -2.31 -17.90
N PHE A 65 -2.98 -1.99 -17.16
CA PHE A 65 -2.14 -0.83 -17.47
C PHE A 65 -1.22 -1.12 -18.66
N ALA A 66 -0.87 -0.08 -19.41
CA ALA A 66 0.14 -0.18 -20.45
C ALA A 66 1.54 -0.08 -19.84
N ARG A 67 2.13 -1.22 -19.47
CA ARG A 67 3.44 -1.31 -18.82
C ARG A 67 4.54 -1.76 -19.77
N THR A 68 5.78 -1.44 -19.41
CA THR A 68 6.95 -1.99 -20.07
C THR A 68 7.21 -3.42 -19.61
N LYS A 69 7.89 -4.23 -20.43
CA LYS A 69 8.26 -5.61 -20.07
C LYS A 69 9.09 -5.69 -18.79
N ALA A 70 9.99 -4.74 -18.57
CA ALA A 70 10.82 -4.69 -17.36
C ALA A 70 9.97 -4.44 -16.11
N TYR A 71 8.92 -3.62 -16.21
CA TYR A 71 8.01 -3.37 -15.11
C TYR A 71 7.14 -4.59 -14.81
N ASP A 72 6.60 -5.25 -15.82
CA ASP A 72 5.80 -6.47 -15.67
C ASP A 72 6.58 -7.61 -15.01
N ALA A 73 7.87 -7.74 -15.31
CA ALA A 73 8.73 -8.76 -14.72
C ALA A 73 8.84 -8.63 -13.18
N ILE A 74 8.78 -7.40 -12.65
CA ILE A 74 8.85 -7.15 -11.20
C ILE A 74 7.60 -7.67 -10.49
N TYR A 75 6.43 -7.62 -11.14
CA TYR A 75 5.14 -7.93 -10.51
C TYR A 75 4.58 -9.31 -10.89
N SER A 76 5.35 -10.15 -11.57
CA SER A 76 4.95 -11.53 -11.94
C SER A 76 3.58 -11.61 -12.63
N GLY A 77 3.27 -10.68 -13.49
CA GLY A 77 1.99 -10.49 -14.13
C GLY A 77 1.64 -9.01 -14.20
N ASP A 78 0.38 -8.70 -14.37
CA ASP A 78 -0.05 -7.33 -14.56
C ASP A 78 -1.23 -6.95 -13.64
N PRO A 79 -1.02 -6.95 -12.31
CA PRO A 79 -2.04 -6.51 -11.38
C PRO A 79 -2.25 -5.01 -11.50
N THR A 80 -3.50 -4.58 -11.49
CA THR A 80 -3.86 -3.15 -11.42
C THR A 80 -3.88 -2.64 -9.99
N PHE A 81 -3.90 -3.55 -9.01
CA PHE A 81 -4.13 -3.26 -7.59
C PHE A 81 -5.36 -2.36 -7.41
N LEU A 82 -6.42 -2.72 -8.12
CA LEU A 82 -7.66 -1.97 -8.09
C LEU A 82 -8.42 -2.22 -6.79
N THR A 83 -8.90 -1.14 -6.17
CA THR A 83 -9.72 -1.20 -4.96
C THR A 83 -11.11 -0.64 -5.20
N VAL A 84 -12.11 -1.34 -4.66
CA VAL A 84 -13.47 -0.85 -4.47
C VAL A 84 -13.72 -0.77 -2.97
N SER A 85 -13.87 0.44 -2.44
CA SER A 85 -14.16 0.66 -1.03
C SER A 85 -15.66 0.55 -0.76
N MET A 86 -16.04 -0.09 0.32
CA MET A 86 -17.43 -0.35 0.70
C MET A 86 -17.72 0.10 2.12
N ALA A 87 -18.96 0.46 2.39
CA ALA A 87 -19.44 0.83 3.71
C ALA A 87 -18.69 2.02 4.33
N GLY A 88 -18.20 1.88 5.57
CA GLY A 88 -17.55 2.96 6.31
C GLY A 88 -18.55 3.90 7.00
N MET A 89 -18.01 5.01 7.50
CA MET A 89 -18.75 6.04 8.23
C MET A 89 -18.70 7.36 7.45
N GLY A 90 -19.69 8.19 7.59
CA GLY A 90 -19.65 9.57 7.14
C GLY A 90 -19.28 10.53 8.26
N ASN A 91 -18.92 11.76 7.93
CA ASN A 91 -18.60 12.82 8.90
C ASN A 91 -19.80 13.15 9.82
N ASP A 92 -21.01 12.81 9.39
CA ASP A 92 -22.24 12.92 10.20
C ASP A 92 -22.41 11.79 11.23
N GLY A 93 -21.43 10.90 11.34
CA GLY A 93 -21.43 9.76 12.27
C GLY A 93 -22.39 8.62 11.89
N ARG A 94 -23.00 8.67 10.70
CA ARG A 94 -23.84 7.59 10.18
C ARG A 94 -23.06 6.63 9.32
N HIS A 95 -23.43 5.34 9.37
CA HIS A 95 -22.83 4.36 8.46
C HIS A 95 -23.23 4.64 7.00
N ARG A 96 -22.37 4.21 6.09
CA ARG A 96 -22.56 4.34 4.64
C ARG A 96 -22.89 3.01 3.95
N VAL A 97 -23.31 2.00 4.72
CA VAL A 97 -23.73 0.70 4.16
C VAL A 97 -24.97 0.88 3.31
N THR A 98 -24.91 0.38 2.08
CA THR A 98 -26.00 0.36 1.10
C THR A 98 -26.28 -1.07 0.64
N LYS A 99 -27.37 -1.29 -0.11
CA LYS A 99 -27.61 -2.61 -0.73
C LYS A 99 -26.56 -2.94 -1.78
N MET A 100 -25.97 -1.93 -2.41
CA MET A 100 -24.94 -2.13 -3.41
C MET A 100 -23.69 -2.77 -2.81
N ASP A 101 -23.34 -2.49 -1.55
CA ASP A 101 -22.23 -3.16 -0.85
C ASP A 101 -22.46 -4.68 -0.76
N TYR A 102 -23.69 -5.09 -0.47
CA TYR A 102 -24.06 -6.52 -0.47
C TYR A 102 -23.94 -7.13 -1.88
N ARG A 103 -24.36 -6.40 -2.92
CA ARG A 103 -24.27 -6.86 -4.31
C ARG A 103 -22.83 -7.04 -4.76
N PHE A 104 -21.94 -6.10 -4.41
CA PHE A 104 -20.50 -6.25 -4.68
C PHE A 104 -19.90 -7.45 -3.96
N LEU A 105 -20.21 -7.68 -2.70
CA LEU A 105 -19.73 -8.86 -1.99
C LEU A 105 -20.31 -10.15 -2.59
N HIS A 106 -21.59 -10.12 -3.02
CA HIS A 106 -22.26 -11.29 -3.62
C HIS A 106 -21.66 -11.69 -4.97
N THR A 107 -20.93 -10.80 -5.65
CA THR A 107 -20.21 -11.18 -6.87
C THR A 107 -19.21 -12.31 -6.64
N LEU A 108 -18.68 -12.45 -5.43
CA LEU A 108 -17.76 -13.53 -5.10
C LEU A 108 -18.45 -14.91 -5.13
N ASP A 109 -19.72 -14.98 -4.75
CA ASP A 109 -20.52 -16.20 -4.88
C ASP A 109 -20.83 -16.50 -6.36
N ASN A 110 -21.09 -15.47 -7.18
CA ASN A 110 -21.52 -15.63 -8.56
C ASN A 110 -20.37 -15.91 -9.54
N ILE A 111 -19.24 -15.21 -9.38
CA ILE A 111 -18.12 -15.22 -10.34
C ILE A 111 -16.78 -15.66 -9.71
N GLY A 112 -16.79 -16.08 -8.45
CA GLY A 112 -15.63 -16.61 -7.74
C GLY A 112 -14.60 -15.58 -7.30
N ASN A 113 -13.58 -16.07 -6.61
CA ASN A 113 -12.46 -15.29 -6.13
C ASN A 113 -11.56 -14.79 -7.26
N ALA A 114 -11.00 -13.60 -7.08
CA ALA A 114 -9.94 -13.08 -7.92
C ALA A 114 -9.06 -12.13 -7.10
N PRO A 115 -7.79 -11.93 -7.47
CA PRO A 115 -6.92 -10.96 -6.79
C PRO A 115 -7.43 -9.52 -6.94
N GLU A 116 -8.27 -9.26 -7.94
CA GLU A 116 -8.82 -7.93 -8.24
C GLU A 116 -10.31 -8.00 -8.62
N PRO A 117 -11.04 -6.94 -8.31
CA PRO A 117 -10.69 -5.83 -7.43
C PRO A 117 -10.54 -6.25 -5.97
N ASN A 118 -9.70 -5.56 -5.20
CA ASN A 118 -9.75 -5.65 -3.75
C ASN A 118 -11.09 -5.09 -3.28
N LEU A 119 -11.96 -5.95 -2.77
CA LEU A 119 -13.21 -5.55 -2.15
C LEU A 119 -12.91 -5.16 -0.71
N THR A 120 -12.73 -3.86 -0.46
CA THR A 120 -12.28 -3.35 0.83
C THR A 120 -13.45 -2.82 1.64
N VAL A 121 -13.74 -3.49 2.74
CA VAL A 121 -14.74 -3.06 3.72
C VAL A 121 -14.09 -2.07 4.68
N LEU A 122 -14.57 -0.84 4.68
CA LEU A 122 -14.20 0.17 5.66
C LEU A 122 -14.92 -0.14 6.99
N TRP A 123 -14.20 -0.83 7.87
CA TRP A 123 -14.75 -1.40 9.10
C TRP A 123 -14.87 -0.37 10.21
N ALA A 124 -16.05 -0.29 10.82
CA ALA A 124 -16.31 0.53 11.99
C ALA A 124 -17.22 -0.18 12.98
N GLU A 125 -17.13 0.20 14.25
CA GLU A 125 -17.97 -0.37 15.31
C GLU A 125 -19.47 -0.15 15.05
N LYS A 126 -19.84 1.02 14.54
CA LYS A 126 -21.23 1.43 14.27
C LYS A 126 -21.83 0.86 12.98
N LEU A 127 -21.13 0.02 12.23
CA LEU A 127 -21.72 -0.67 11.09
C LEU A 127 -22.88 -1.58 11.52
N PRO A 128 -23.95 -1.73 10.72
CA PRO A 128 -25.06 -2.63 11.01
C PRO A 128 -24.59 -4.08 11.24
N MET A 129 -25.10 -4.71 12.28
CA MET A 129 -24.71 -6.09 12.63
C MET A 129 -25.06 -7.09 11.52
N SER A 130 -26.14 -6.85 10.77
CA SER A 130 -26.49 -7.64 9.59
C SER A 130 -25.40 -7.64 8.52
N PHE A 131 -24.84 -6.44 8.24
CA PHE A 131 -23.76 -6.28 7.29
C PHE A 131 -22.47 -6.93 7.80
N LYS A 132 -22.10 -6.72 9.06
CA LYS A 132 -20.94 -7.38 9.69
C LYS A 132 -21.01 -8.90 9.58
N ARG A 133 -22.16 -9.49 9.89
CA ARG A 133 -22.38 -10.94 9.78
C ARG A 133 -22.26 -11.42 8.34
N TYR A 134 -22.79 -10.65 7.38
CA TYR A 134 -22.68 -10.99 5.97
C TYR A 134 -21.22 -10.93 5.51
N CYS A 135 -20.48 -9.88 5.85
CA CYS A 135 -19.05 -9.78 5.55
C CYS A 135 -18.27 -10.98 6.10
N MET A 136 -18.50 -11.36 7.36
CA MET A 136 -17.84 -12.51 7.97
C MET A 136 -18.20 -13.83 7.27
N ALA A 137 -19.47 -14.03 6.91
CA ALA A 137 -19.89 -15.19 6.16
C ALA A 137 -19.23 -15.27 4.77
N MET A 138 -19.12 -14.13 4.09
CA MET A 138 -18.43 -14.05 2.80
C MET A 138 -16.92 -14.29 2.95
N SER A 139 -16.28 -13.74 3.99
CA SER A 139 -14.84 -13.95 4.24
C SER A 139 -14.52 -15.41 4.61
N HIS A 140 -15.45 -16.12 5.20
CA HIS A 140 -15.27 -17.55 5.47
C HIS A 140 -15.26 -18.41 4.19
N LYS A 141 -16.01 -17.97 3.16
CA LYS A 141 -16.08 -18.66 1.85
C LYS A 141 -14.98 -18.20 0.89
N HIS A 142 -14.60 -16.94 0.96
CA HIS A 142 -13.84 -16.24 -0.07
C HIS A 142 -12.67 -15.45 0.54
N SER A 143 -11.50 -15.51 -0.09
CA SER A 143 -10.28 -14.84 0.36
C SER A 143 -10.05 -13.45 -0.26
N SER A 144 -11.01 -12.92 -1.03
CA SER A 144 -10.86 -11.68 -1.82
C SER A 144 -11.46 -10.45 -1.14
N ILE A 145 -11.57 -10.45 0.18
CA ILE A 145 -12.12 -9.33 0.96
C ILE A 145 -11.04 -8.78 1.88
N GLN A 146 -10.83 -7.47 1.82
CA GLN A 146 -9.94 -6.72 2.70
C GLN A 146 -10.76 -5.92 3.71
N TYR A 147 -10.22 -5.73 4.91
CA TYR A 147 -10.84 -4.91 5.96
C TYR A 147 -9.89 -3.81 6.40
N GLU A 148 -10.41 -2.58 6.44
CA GLU A 148 -9.67 -1.41 6.92
C GLU A 148 -10.41 -0.77 8.09
N GLY A 149 -9.73 -0.66 9.23
CA GLY A 149 -10.30 -0.10 10.45
C GLY A 149 -10.34 1.42 10.43
N VAL A 150 -11.52 1.99 10.24
CA VAL A 150 -11.68 3.46 10.19
C VAL A 150 -11.78 4.12 11.57
N THR A 151 -12.02 3.34 12.63
CA THR A 151 -12.25 3.87 13.99
C THR A 151 -10.99 4.48 14.60
N THR A 152 -9.82 3.93 14.32
CA THR A 152 -8.54 4.44 14.82
C THR A 152 -8.24 5.80 14.22
N MET A 153 -8.37 5.93 12.91
CA MET A 153 -8.14 7.18 12.20
C MET A 153 -9.13 8.28 12.59
N ALA A 154 -10.39 7.92 12.88
CA ALA A 154 -11.38 8.86 13.37
C ALA A 154 -11.05 9.43 14.76
N LYS A 155 -10.30 8.69 15.60
CA LYS A 155 -9.82 9.19 16.89
C LYS A 155 -8.72 10.24 16.74
N ASP A 156 -7.96 10.18 15.66
CA ASP A 156 -6.89 11.13 15.34
C ASP A 156 -7.40 12.37 14.59
N GLY A 157 -8.73 12.58 14.55
CA GLY A 157 -9.36 13.72 13.92
C GLY A 157 -9.65 13.54 12.42
N TYR A 158 -9.29 12.41 11.83
CA TYR A 158 -9.62 12.11 10.44
C TYR A 158 -11.06 11.61 10.34
N GLY A 159 -11.90 12.30 9.57
CA GLY A 159 -13.33 12.00 9.46
C GLY A 159 -13.63 10.83 8.55
N ASP A 160 -14.19 11.13 7.40
CA ASP A 160 -14.51 10.13 6.39
C ASP A 160 -13.25 9.61 5.70
N MET A 161 -13.23 8.34 5.30
CA MET A 161 -12.04 7.70 4.75
C MET A 161 -12.36 6.97 3.46
N SER A 162 -11.37 6.89 2.59
CA SER A 162 -11.38 6.06 1.40
C SER A 162 -10.12 5.18 1.38
N CYS A 163 -10.18 4.06 0.70
CA CYS A 163 -9.01 3.20 0.50
C CYS A 163 -8.47 3.37 -0.91
N ILE A 164 -7.16 3.58 -1.02
CA ILE A 164 -6.45 3.61 -2.29
C ILE A 164 -5.62 2.33 -2.38
N SER A 165 -6.03 1.40 -3.22
CA SER A 165 -5.36 0.11 -3.37
C SER A 165 -5.31 -0.68 -2.06
N CYS A 166 -4.15 -0.75 -1.43
CA CYS A 166 -3.92 -1.41 -0.16
C CYS A 166 -3.78 -0.43 1.01
N CYS A 167 -3.92 0.88 0.78
CA CYS A 167 -3.63 1.91 1.75
C CYS A 167 -4.83 2.81 2.00
N VAL A 168 -5.03 3.23 3.24
CA VAL A 168 -6.07 4.16 3.62
C VAL A 168 -5.59 5.59 3.36
N SER A 169 -6.42 6.39 2.69
CA SER A 169 -6.19 7.82 2.58
C SER A 169 -7.19 8.53 3.50
N PRO A 170 -6.73 9.10 4.62
CA PRO A 170 -7.60 9.86 5.50
C PRO A 170 -8.02 11.17 4.85
N LEU A 171 -9.25 11.57 5.11
CA LEU A 171 -9.77 12.90 4.77
C LEU A 171 -9.54 13.83 5.96
N ASP A 172 -9.02 15.02 5.71
CA ASP A 172 -8.78 16.03 6.75
C ASP A 172 -10.12 16.68 7.15
N PRO A 173 -10.60 16.49 8.39
CA PRO A 173 -11.89 17.00 8.81
C PRO A 173 -11.94 18.53 9.01
N GLU A 174 -10.77 19.17 9.20
CA GLU A 174 -10.70 20.62 9.43
C GLU A 174 -10.81 21.43 8.13
N ASN A 175 -10.67 20.75 6.99
CA ASN A 175 -10.75 21.39 5.69
C ASN A 175 -11.98 20.89 4.94
N GLU A 176 -13.01 21.71 4.82
CA GLU A 176 -14.24 21.37 4.05
C GLU A 176 -13.94 20.96 2.60
N ASP A 177 -12.82 21.44 2.04
CA ASP A 177 -12.30 21.08 0.73
C ASP A 177 -11.42 19.81 0.75
N ALA A 178 -11.02 19.30 1.92
CA ALA A 178 -10.14 18.16 2.08
C ALA A 178 -10.82 16.79 1.91
N ARG A 179 -12.01 16.77 1.37
CA ARG A 179 -12.63 15.52 0.86
C ARG A 179 -11.78 14.81 -0.18
N HIS A 180 -10.60 15.32 -0.49
CA HIS A 180 -9.76 14.94 -1.61
C HIS A 180 -8.27 14.96 -1.24
N ASN A 181 -7.90 14.21 -0.21
CA ASN A 181 -6.50 13.85 -0.01
C ASN A 181 -6.09 12.84 -1.08
N LEU A 182 -5.14 13.21 -1.90
CA LEU A 182 -4.46 12.28 -2.79
C LEU A 182 -3.21 11.74 -2.09
N GLN A 183 -3.07 10.44 -2.08
CA GLN A 183 -1.84 9.79 -1.64
C GLN A 183 -1.08 9.32 -2.89
N TYR A 184 0.07 9.91 -3.12
CA TYR A 184 0.96 9.53 -4.20
C TYR A 184 1.90 8.44 -3.73
N PHE A 185 2.00 7.40 -4.52
CA PHE A 185 2.86 6.27 -4.27
C PHE A 185 3.62 5.95 -5.56
N GLY A 186 4.96 5.94 -5.53
CA GLY A 186 5.75 5.76 -6.76
C GLY A 186 6.77 4.64 -6.67
N ALA A 187 7.31 4.40 -5.49
CA ALA A 187 8.35 3.40 -5.27
C ALA A 187 8.35 2.89 -3.84
N ARG A 188 9.05 1.80 -3.61
CA ARG A 188 9.37 1.24 -2.29
C ARG A 188 10.85 0.99 -2.18
N VAL A 189 11.38 1.08 -0.97
CA VAL A 189 12.75 0.71 -0.67
C VAL A 189 12.81 -0.60 0.07
N ASN A 190 13.86 -1.37 -0.20
CA ASN A 190 14.10 -2.65 0.46
C ASN A 190 15.11 -2.47 1.59
N PHE A 191 14.62 -2.37 2.82
CA PHE A 191 15.46 -2.21 4.00
C PHE A 191 16.37 -3.41 4.27
N ALA A 192 15.91 -4.62 3.96
CA ALA A 192 16.73 -5.81 4.14
C ALA A 192 17.97 -5.75 3.21
N LYS A 193 17.77 -5.38 1.95
CA LYS A 193 18.90 -5.18 1.01
C LYS A 193 19.81 -4.03 1.44
N LEU A 194 19.25 -2.94 1.96
CA LEU A 194 20.04 -1.85 2.50
C LEU A 194 20.93 -2.30 3.66
N LEU A 195 20.36 -3.08 4.58
CA LEU A 195 21.10 -3.62 5.71
C LEU A 195 22.25 -4.55 5.23
N LEU A 196 21.98 -5.46 4.30
CA LEU A 196 23.00 -6.34 3.74
C LEU A 196 24.13 -5.56 3.06
N SER A 197 23.79 -4.53 2.27
CA SER A 197 24.79 -3.69 1.62
C SER A 197 25.60 -2.85 2.61
N SER A 198 25.05 -2.52 3.79
CA SER A 198 25.75 -1.67 4.77
C SER A 198 27.04 -2.28 5.32
N TRP A 199 27.12 -3.60 5.53
CA TRP A 199 28.35 -4.27 5.91
C TRP A 199 29.12 -4.86 4.71
N ASN A 200 28.51 -4.92 3.54
CA ASN A 200 29.15 -5.33 2.30
C ASN A 200 29.79 -4.15 1.53
N GLY A 201 30.03 -3.00 2.20
CA GLY A 201 30.70 -1.87 1.56
C GLY A 201 29.91 -1.23 0.44
N GLY A 202 28.58 -1.34 0.49
CA GLY A 202 27.66 -0.87 -0.53
C GLY A 202 27.43 -1.83 -1.69
N TYR A 203 28.02 -3.03 -1.67
CA TYR A 203 27.82 -4.04 -2.72
C TYR A 203 26.54 -4.85 -2.51
N ASP A 204 25.91 -5.26 -3.63
CA ASP A 204 24.75 -6.16 -3.61
C ASP A 204 25.20 -7.59 -3.24
N ASP A 205 24.41 -8.29 -2.44
CA ASP A 205 24.71 -9.64 -1.96
C ASP A 205 24.52 -10.73 -3.03
N VAL A 206 23.74 -10.45 -4.08
CA VAL A 206 23.48 -11.36 -5.21
C VAL A 206 24.36 -11.00 -6.40
N HIS A 207 24.34 -9.74 -6.82
CA HIS A 207 25.19 -9.21 -7.89
C HIS A 207 26.42 -8.55 -7.28
N ARG A 208 27.36 -9.37 -6.79
CA ARG A 208 28.48 -8.97 -5.93
C ARG A 208 29.53 -8.09 -6.60
N ASP A 209 29.49 -7.95 -7.90
CA ASP A 209 30.26 -7.02 -8.71
C ASP A 209 29.60 -5.64 -8.84
N TYR A 210 28.33 -5.52 -8.42
CA TYR A 210 27.56 -4.30 -8.50
C TYR A 210 27.56 -3.56 -7.17
N LYS A 211 28.15 -2.36 -7.16
CA LYS A 211 28.13 -1.46 -6.01
C LYS A 211 26.92 -0.53 -6.09
N VAL A 212 26.03 -0.65 -5.11
CA VAL A 212 24.78 0.13 -5.03
C VAL A 212 25.04 1.54 -4.53
N HIS A 213 25.94 1.71 -3.55
CA HIS A 213 26.29 3.00 -2.95
C HIS A 213 27.71 3.03 -2.35
N ASP A 214 28.22 4.25 -2.14
CA ASP A 214 29.55 4.50 -1.57
C ASP A 214 29.51 5.03 -0.12
N ALA A 215 28.36 4.89 0.57
CA ALA A 215 28.17 5.47 1.90
C ALA A 215 29.01 4.81 3.00
N VAL A 216 29.46 3.57 2.78
CA VAL A 216 30.15 2.74 3.77
C VAL A 216 31.30 1.97 3.16
N GLU A 217 32.26 1.61 4.01
CA GLU A 217 33.36 0.71 3.65
C GLU A 217 32.98 -0.75 3.91
N LEU A 218 33.64 -1.67 3.23
CA LEU A 218 33.46 -3.11 3.41
C LEU A 218 33.88 -3.51 4.84
N ASN A 219 32.94 -4.07 5.57
CA ASN A 219 33.19 -4.64 6.88
C ASN A 219 33.89 -6.00 6.70
N ARG A 220 35.09 -6.16 7.29
CA ARG A 220 35.89 -7.37 7.23
C ARG A 220 35.98 -8.11 8.57
N ASP A 221 35.18 -7.69 9.56
CA ASP A 221 35.17 -8.30 10.86
C ASP A 221 34.74 -9.77 10.77
N GLU A 222 35.36 -10.64 11.56
CA GLU A 222 35.02 -12.07 11.61
C GLU A 222 33.55 -12.27 12.07
N ARG A 223 33.09 -11.39 12.97
CA ARG A 223 31.73 -11.38 13.47
C ARG A 223 31.11 -10.01 13.29
N LEU A 224 29.80 -9.96 13.13
CA LEU A 224 29.07 -8.71 13.06
C LEU A 224 28.89 -8.14 14.47
N GLU A 225 29.48 -6.97 14.72
CA GLU A 225 29.34 -6.25 15.98
C GLU A 225 28.18 -5.23 15.86
N TYR A 226 27.25 -5.28 16.82
CA TYR A 226 25.99 -4.53 16.75
C TYR A 226 26.18 -3.02 16.52
N ASP A 227 27.02 -2.37 17.33
CA ASP A 227 27.23 -0.91 17.25
C ASP A 227 27.87 -0.49 15.92
N ARG A 228 28.76 -1.30 15.38
CA ARG A 228 29.36 -1.07 14.07
C ARG A 228 28.34 -1.23 12.94
N VAL A 229 27.53 -2.29 13.00
CA VAL A 229 26.46 -2.55 12.02
C VAL A 229 25.44 -1.41 12.04
N VAL A 230 25.00 -0.98 13.21
CA VAL A 230 24.08 0.15 13.36
C VAL A 230 24.67 1.42 12.75
N LEU A 231 25.93 1.74 13.04
CA LEU A 231 26.59 2.93 12.49
C LEU A 231 26.64 2.91 10.96
N ASP A 232 27.05 1.80 10.38
CA ASP A 232 27.16 1.66 8.93
C ASP A 232 25.78 1.58 8.26
N PHE A 233 24.79 0.98 8.91
CA PHE A 233 23.40 1.02 8.47
C PHE A 233 22.82 2.44 8.46
N LEU A 234 23.08 3.25 9.47
CA LEU A 234 22.59 4.63 9.53
C LEU A 234 23.19 5.50 8.40
N LYS A 235 24.47 5.32 8.06
CA LYS A 235 25.09 5.98 6.90
C LYS A 235 24.42 5.57 5.58
N SER A 236 24.17 4.27 5.44
CA SER A 236 23.46 3.73 4.28
C SER A 236 22.02 4.24 4.21
N LEU A 237 21.37 4.40 5.38
CA LEU A 237 20.02 4.92 5.52
C LEU A 237 19.95 6.41 5.10
N ASP A 238 20.96 7.23 5.46
CA ASP A 238 21.06 8.62 5.02
C ASP A 238 21.12 8.72 3.49
N TRP A 239 22.02 7.94 2.86
CA TRP A 239 22.11 7.85 1.41
C TRP A 239 20.79 7.39 0.76
N MET A 240 20.18 6.35 1.32
CA MET A 240 18.96 5.77 0.79
C MET A 240 17.79 6.74 0.88
N VAL A 241 17.64 7.46 1.98
CA VAL A 241 16.57 8.47 2.14
C VAL A 241 16.72 9.57 1.11
N ASP A 242 17.93 10.08 0.87
CA ASP A 242 18.19 11.11 -0.14
C ASP A 242 17.83 10.60 -1.54
N THR A 243 18.34 9.44 -1.91
CA THR A 243 18.04 8.81 -3.20
C THR A 243 16.54 8.55 -3.38
N TYR A 244 15.86 8.08 -2.32
CA TYR A 244 14.44 7.77 -2.36
C TYR A 244 13.59 9.03 -2.55
N VAL A 245 13.90 10.09 -1.80
CA VAL A 245 13.19 11.38 -1.93
C VAL A 245 13.39 11.98 -3.31
N ASP A 246 14.63 11.97 -3.82
CA ASP A 246 14.93 12.47 -5.16
C ASP A 246 14.20 11.67 -6.25
N ALA A 247 14.20 10.35 -6.15
CA ALA A 247 13.48 9.48 -7.08
C ALA A 247 11.96 9.75 -7.04
N MET A 248 11.37 9.87 -5.84
CA MET A 248 9.95 10.18 -5.68
C MET A 248 9.61 11.57 -6.24
N ASN A 249 10.44 12.56 -5.98
CA ASN A 249 10.25 13.92 -6.50
C ASN A 249 10.26 13.92 -8.04
N ILE A 250 11.21 13.21 -8.66
CA ILE A 250 11.30 13.10 -10.13
C ILE A 250 10.08 12.36 -10.69
N ILE A 251 9.70 11.21 -10.11
CA ILE A 251 8.55 10.43 -10.55
C ILE A 251 7.28 11.30 -10.56
N HIS A 252 7.00 11.99 -9.46
CA HIS A 252 5.78 12.78 -9.35
C HIS A 252 5.82 14.05 -10.19
N GLN A 253 6.97 14.71 -10.32
CA GLN A 253 7.12 15.84 -11.22
C GLN A 253 6.86 15.44 -12.69
N MET A 254 7.40 14.30 -13.10
CA MET A 254 7.22 13.81 -14.49
C MET A 254 5.79 13.35 -14.73
N THR A 255 5.18 12.69 -13.75
CA THR A 255 3.79 12.24 -13.82
C THR A 255 2.84 13.44 -13.89
N ASP A 256 3.04 14.44 -13.04
CA ASP A 256 2.24 15.67 -13.01
C ASP A 256 2.36 16.46 -14.33
N ARG A 257 3.56 16.51 -14.89
CA ARG A 257 3.82 17.28 -16.12
C ARG A 257 3.26 16.61 -17.39
N TYR A 258 3.29 15.29 -17.48
CA TYR A 258 3.09 14.57 -18.73
C TYR A 258 1.92 13.59 -18.72
N ASN A 259 1.30 13.31 -17.59
CA ASN A 259 0.46 12.15 -17.44
C ASN A 259 -0.78 12.38 -16.54
N TYR A 260 -1.19 11.34 -15.88
CA TYR A 260 -2.47 11.14 -15.25
C TYR A 260 -2.76 12.03 -14.04
N GLU A 261 -1.76 12.53 -13.34
CA GLU A 261 -2.00 13.40 -12.19
C GLU A 261 -2.74 14.67 -12.62
N ALA A 262 -2.36 15.25 -13.76
CA ALA A 262 -3.10 16.35 -14.36
C ALA A 262 -4.52 15.96 -14.77
N VAL A 263 -4.74 14.73 -15.27
CA VAL A 263 -6.07 14.20 -15.61
C VAL A 263 -6.89 13.96 -14.35
N GLN A 264 -6.30 13.34 -13.32
CA GLN A 264 -6.98 13.14 -12.04
C GLN A 264 -7.40 14.46 -11.39
N MET A 265 -6.53 15.46 -11.41
CA MET A 265 -6.82 16.80 -10.89
C MET A 265 -8.05 17.45 -11.56
N ALA A 266 -8.32 17.13 -12.83
CA ALA A 266 -9.51 17.62 -13.52
C ALA A 266 -10.83 17.06 -12.95
N PHE A 267 -10.78 15.92 -12.25
CA PHE A 267 -11.95 15.30 -11.60
C PHE A 267 -12.06 15.63 -10.11
N LEU A 268 -11.11 16.38 -9.57
CA LEU A 268 -11.07 16.75 -8.15
C LEU A 268 -11.46 18.20 -7.96
N PRO A 269 -12.01 18.59 -6.81
CA PRO A 269 -12.28 20.00 -6.52
C PRO A 269 -10.97 20.79 -6.35
N SER A 270 -11.10 22.11 -6.36
CA SER A 270 -10.02 23.08 -6.55
C SER A 270 -8.91 23.07 -5.50
N LYS A 271 -9.08 22.39 -4.38
CA LYS A 271 -8.08 22.31 -3.30
C LYS A 271 -7.83 20.86 -2.93
N VAL A 272 -6.78 20.30 -3.48
CA VAL A 272 -6.33 18.94 -3.20
C VAL A 272 -5.08 18.99 -2.35
N ARG A 273 -5.09 18.29 -1.22
CA ARG A 273 -3.87 18.04 -0.44
C ARG A 273 -3.20 16.80 -0.99
N ALA A 274 -2.00 16.97 -1.50
CA ALA A 274 -1.17 15.88 -1.97
C ALA A 274 -0.27 15.37 -0.84
N ASN A 275 -0.24 14.06 -0.64
CA ASN A 275 0.64 13.40 0.31
C ASN A 275 1.50 12.40 -0.44
N MET A 276 2.80 12.37 -0.18
CA MET A 276 3.70 11.38 -0.76
C MET A 276 3.88 10.22 0.21
N GLY A 277 3.53 9.00 -0.22
CA GLY A 277 3.68 7.79 0.56
C GLY A 277 5.07 7.17 0.36
N PHE A 278 5.84 7.03 1.43
CA PHE A 278 7.15 6.39 1.44
C PHE A 278 7.05 5.00 2.02
N GLY A 279 6.93 3.99 1.15
CA GLY A 279 6.81 2.59 1.54
C GLY A 279 8.16 1.91 1.72
N ILE A 280 8.24 1.05 2.73
CA ILE A 280 9.39 0.20 2.99
C ILE A 280 8.98 -1.27 2.93
N CYS A 281 9.89 -2.14 2.54
CA CYS A 281 9.75 -3.59 2.66
C CYS A 281 10.96 -4.18 3.38
N GLY A 282 10.80 -5.37 3.95
CA GLY A 282 11.84 -6.02 4.73
C GLY A 282 12.05 -5.45 6.13
N PHE A 283 11.08 -4.69 6.67
CA PHE A 283 11.18 -4.09 8.00
C PHE A 283 11.41 -5.14 9.09
N ALA A 284 10.55 -6.15 9.17
CA ALA A 284 10.67 -7.23 10.15
C ALA A 284 12.00 -7.98 10.01
N ASN A 285 12.45 -8.21 8.76
CA ASN A 285 13.74 -8.85 8.51
C ASN A 285 14.92 -8.05 9.09
N VAL A 286 14.90 -6.72 8.95
CA VAL A 286 15.94 -5.86 9.53
C VAL A 286 15.89 -5.89 11.05
N VAL A 287 14.70 -5.80 11.64
CA VAL A 287 14.52 -5.85 13.10
C VAL A 287 15.04 -7.17 13.66
N ASP A 288 14.68 -8.30 13.06
CA ASP A 288 15.15 -9.63 13.48
C ASP A 288 16.66 -9.80 13.25
N SER A 289 17.22 -9.28 12.16
CA SER A 289 18.65 -9.32 11.89
C SER A 289 19.44 -8.51 12.92
N LEU A 290 18.98 -7.30 13.24
CA LEU A 290 19.59 -6.48 14.29
C LEU A 290 19.46 -7.12 15.68
N SER A 291 18.34 -7.77 15.96
CA SER A 291 18.14 -8.55 17.19
C SER A 291 19.13 -9.73 17.26
N ALA A 292 19.28 -10.50 16.17
CA ALA A 292 20.23 -11.59 16.10
C ALA A 292 21.67 -11.10 16.32
N ILE A 293 22.07 -10.00 15.68
CA ILE A 293 23.43 -9.43 15.84
C ILE A 293 23.67 -8.93 17.26
N LYS A 294 22.62 -8.42 17.93
CA LYS A 294 22.70 -7.86 19.28
C LYS A 294 22.74 -8.92 20.37
N TYR A 295 21.97 -10.00 20.23
CA TYR A 295 21.73 -10.97 21.31
C TYR A 295 22.31 -12.37 21.02
N ALA A 296 22.70 -12.66 19.81
CA ALA A 296 23.36 -13.88 19.41
C ALA A 296 24.74 -13.59 18.77
N GLN A 297 25.42 -14.61 18.26
CA GLN A 297 26.64 -14.44 17.50
C GLN A 297 26.33 -14.65 16.02
N VAL A 298 26.62 -13.65 15.21
CA VAL A 298 26.39 -13.71 13.75
C VAL A 298 27.74 -13.63 13.03
N THR A 299 28.10 -14.71 12.33
CA THR A 299 29.33 -14.82 11.54
C THR A 299 28.97 -14.80 10.05
N PRO A 300 29.38 -13.79 9.29
CA PRO A 300 29.13 -13.75 7.85
C PRO A 300 30.04 -14.69 7.10
N LEU A 301 29.49 -15.50 6.20
CA LEU A 301 30.24 -16.29 5.22
C LEU A 301 30.51 -15.43 3.99
N ARG A 302 31.79 -15.23 3.68
CA ARG A 302 32.20 -14.25 2.66
C ARG A 302 32.84 -14.96 1.45
N ASP A 303 32.70 -14.36 0.30
CA ASP A 303 33.41 -14.75 -0.91
C ASP A 303 34.85 -14.21 -0.93
N GLU A 304 35.58 -14.48 -2.01
CA GLU A 304 36.96 -14.05 -2.23
C GLU A 304 37.16 -12.52 -2.20
N ASN A 305 36.12 -11.76 -2.50
CA ASN A 305 36.10 -10.30 -2.45
C ASN A 305 35.75 -9.76 -1.06
N GLY A 306 35.34 -10.65 -0.15
CA GLY A 306 34.92 -10.30 1.20
C GLY A 306 33.44 -9.95 1.32
N ILE A 307 32.65 -10.15 0.27
CA ILE A 307 31.22 -9.90 0.28
C ILE A 307 30.51 -11.07 0.97
N ALA A 308 29.71 -10.76 2.00
CA ALA A 308 28.91 -11.75 2.70
C ALA A 308 27.74 -12.23 1.83
N TYR A 309 27.57 -13.55 1.76
CA TYR A 309 26.52 -14.20 0.99
C TYR A 309 25.64 -15.13 1.82
N ASP A 310 26.09 -15.51 3.02
CA ASP A 310 25.35 -16.33 3.96
C ASP A 310 25.81 -16.03 5.39
N TYR A 311 25.14 -16.55 6.40
CA TYR A 311 25.38 -16.23 7.79
C TYR A 311 25.20 -17.45 8.69
N GLU A 312 26.14 -17.65 9.61
CA GLU A 312 25.97 -18.57 10.73
C GLU A 312 25.52 -17.80 11.96
N VAL A 313 24.45 -18.28 12.60
CA VAL A 313 23.88 -17.67 13.80
C VAL A 313 23.95 -18.69 14.94
N VAL A 314 24.64 -18.34 16.02
CA VAL A 314 24.78 -19.18 17.21
C VAL A 314 24.22 -18.44 18.42
N GLY A 315 23.23 -19.03 19.08
CA GLY A 315 22.52 -18.47 20.23
C GLY A 315 21.08 -18.09 19.92
N ASP A 316 20.33 -17.79 20.98
CA ASP A 316 18.93 -17.39 20.88
C ASP A 316 18.80 -15.87 20.91
N TYR A 317 17.81 -15.36 20.18
CA TYR A 317 17.48 -13.94 20.13
C TYR A 317 15.96 -13.73 20.03
N PRO A 318 15.44 -12.62 20.60
CA PRO A 318 14.01 -12.32 20.49
C PRO A 318 13.63 -11.96 19.05
N ARG A 319 12.43 -12.39 18.62
CA ARG A 319 11.90 -12.14 17.27
C ARG A 319 10.78 -11.12 17.30
N TYR A 320 10.72 -10.33 16.25
CA TYR A 320 9.69 -9.31 16.10
C TYR A 320 8.29 -9.94 15.91
N GLY A 321 7.30 -9.40 16.63
CA GLY A 321 5.93 -9.90 16.61
C GLY A 321 5.60 -10.90 17.74
N GLU A 322 6.56 -11.27 18.58
CA GLU A 322 6.36 -12.16 19.73
C GLU A 322 6.05 -11.40 21.05
N GLY A 323 6.03 -10.05 21.01
CA GLY A 323 5.75 -9.21 22.17
C GLY A 323 6.90 -9.08 23.15
N ASP A 324 8.15 -9.22 22.70
CA ASP A 324 9.35 -9.01 23.50
C ASP A 324 9.82 -7.55 23.36
N GLU A 325 9.84 -6.82 24.47
CA GLU A 325 10.22 -5.40 24.51
C GLU A 325 11.65 -5.12 23.96
N ARG A 326 12.55 -6.08 24.04
CA ARG A 326 13.92 -5.94 23.55
C ARG A 326 13.95 -5.76 22.02
N VAL A 327 13.18 -6.54 21.30
CA VAL A 327 13.10 -6.46 19.82
C VAL A 327 12.12 -5.37 19.40
N ASP A 328 11.04 -5.14 20.14
CA ASP A 328 10.10 -4.05 19.85
C ASP A 328 10.76 -2.68 19.99
N SER A 329 11.72 -2.52 20.92
CA SER A 329 12.54 -1.30 21.03
C SER A 329 13.40 -1.06 19.78
N ILE A 330 13.94 -2.11 19.15
CA ILE A 330 14.70 -2.01 17.88
C ILE A 330 13.75 -1.58 16.77
N ALA A 331 12.55 -2.14 16.70
CA ALA A 331 11.54 -1.78 15.70
C ALA A 331 11.14 -0.30 15.83
N ASN A 332 10.83 0.16 17.03
CA ASN A 332 10.48 1.55 17.30
C ASN A 332 11.62 2.52 16.95
N TRP A 333 12.84 2.17 17.31
CA TRP A 333 14.03 2.93 16.96
C TRP A 333 14.20 3.03 15.43
N LEU A 334 14.12 1.92 14.71
CA LEU A 334 14.27 1.88 13.26
C LEU A 334 13.25 2.78 12.54
N MET A 335 11.98 2.71 12.98
CA MET A 335 10.92 3.59 12.44
C MET A 335 11.18 5.05 12.74
N ALA A 336 11.62 5.38 13.95
CA ALA A 336 11.96 6.75 14.34
C ALA A 336 13.13 7.30 13.51
N GLU A 337 14.18 6.50 13.29
CA GLU A 337 15.33 6.89 12.47
C GLU A 337 14.93 7.18 11.02
N PHE A 338 14.09 6.35 10.42
CA PHE A 338 13.57 6.57 9.08
C PHE A 338 12.66 7.80 9.00
N HIS A 339 11.71 7.92 9.92
CA HIS A 339 10.78 9.05 9.98
C HIS A 339 11.50 10.39 10.15
N ASN A 340 12.43 10.46 11.11
CA ASN A 340 13.18 11.69 11.39
C ASN A 340 14.00 12.18 10.19
N ARG A 341 14.58 11.26 9.42
CA ARG A 341 15.31 11.58 8.19
C ARG A 341 14.40 12.08 7.08
N LEU A 342 13.25 11.46 6.90
CA LEU A 342 12.26 11.86 5.89
C LEU A 342 11.62 13.22 6.22
N SER A 343 11.28 13.46 7.49
CA SER A 343 10.51 14.63 7.92
C SER A 343 11.21 15.97 7.67
N VAL A 344 12.54 15.95 7.51
CA VAL A 344 13.34 17.15 7.22
C VAL A 344 13.61 17.36 5.73
N LYS A 345 13.18 16.42 4.88
CA LYS A 345 13.42 16.48 3.43
C LYS A 345 12.37 17.32 2.73
N LYS A 346 12.79 18.03 1.70
CA LYS A 346 11.89 18.82 0.86
C LYS A 346 11.25 17.94 -0.20
N LEU A 347 9.93 17.88 -0.19
CA LEU A 347 9.15 17.12 -1.16
C LEU A 347 8.64 18.01 -2.28
N TYR A 348 8.39 17.42 -3.44
CA TYR A 348 7.77 18.07 -4.60
C TYR A 348 6.31 18.46 -4.34
N LYS A 349 5.59 17.65 -3.57
CA LYS A 349 4.18 17.88 -3.18
C LYS A 349 4.01 17.92 -1.68
#